data_4defed74d4b760864713496f655aac98
#
_entry.id   4defed74d4b760864713496f655aac98
#
_cell.length_a   1.000
_cell.length_b   1.000
_cell.length_c   1.000
_cell.angle_alpha   90.00
_cell.angle_beta   90.00
_cell.angle_gamma   90.00
#
_symmetry.space_group_name_H-M   'P 1'
#
loop_
_entity.id
_entity.type
_entity.pdbx_description
1 polymer ?
#
loop_
_entity_poly.entity_id
_entity_poly.type
_entity_poly.pdbx_seq_one_letter_code
_entity_poly.pdbx_strand_id
1 'polypeptide(L)'
;SVSVFLVTLAAFEHLLLSCLAAVAAQAVGIALFNLDVIHALPAVDWDKGERKTGRLFRSTLFLFISAFLDFYVFSAAKYAIDARMNNAASGYFNLIFMPTSVIYMVANFVIRPFLTRLTDLWTGKDYDCFKKELMHIGAIILGLTVLAVGATAVLGRWVLSVMEMILGSGYEGRLVSYFGAFIIIVLGGGFYALANLMYYALVI
;
A
#
# COMPACT_ATOMS: atom_id res chain seq x y z
N SER A 1 3.67 -5.57 15.16
CA SER A 1 4.58 -6.61 14.61
C SER A 1 5.94 -6.05 14.21
N VAL A 2 6.00 -4.94 13.45
CA VAL A 2 7.28 -4.31 13.03
C VAL A 2 8.15 -3.91 14.23
N SER A 3 7.57 -3.32 15.26
CA SER A 3 8.29 -2.94 16.48
C SER A 3 8.88 -4.16 17.19
N VAL A 4 8.15 -5.27 17.26
CA VAL A 4 8.64 -6.53 17.85
C VAL A 4 9.80 -7.08 17.02
N PHE A 5 9.68 -7.06 15.69
CA PHE A 5 10.76 -7.49 14.79
C PHE A 5 12.04 -6.68 15.02
N LEU A 6 11.94 -5.35 15.08
CA LEU A 6 13.09 -4.46 15.27
C LEU A 6 13.76 -4.68 16.65
N VAL A 7 12.95 -4.79 17.72
CA VAL A 7 13.46 -5.03 19.07
C VAL A 7 14.14 -6.40 19.18
N THR A 8 13.54 -7.45 18.63
CA THR A 8 14.12 -8.78 18.66
C THR A 8 15.35 -8.90 17.78
N LEU A 9 15.39 -8.22 16.62
CA LEU A 9 16.57 -8.18 15.77
C LEU A 9 17.75 -7.47 16.47
N ALA A 10 17.47 -6.36 17.14
CA ALA A 10 18.47 -5.62 17.89
C ALA A 10 18.99 -6.38 19.13
N ALA A 11 18.12 -7.21 19.76
CA ALA A 11 18.47 -7.95 20.97
C ALA A 11 19.21 -9.26 20.70
N PHE A 12 18.88 -9.96 19.62
CA PHE A 12 19.37 -11.33 19.37
C PHE A 12 20.24 -11.46 18.12
N GLU A 13 20.31 -10.45 17.25
CA GLU A 13 21.08 -10.44 15.98
C GLU A 13 20.76 -11.63 15.03
N HIS A 14 19.65 -12.36 15.29
CA HIS A 14 19.22 -13.53 14.51
C HIS A 14 17.95 -13.23 13.71
N LEU A 15 18.09 -13.11 12.39
CA LEU A 15 17.01 -12.77 11.48
C LEU A 15 15.81 -13.74 11.57
N LEU A 16 16.07 -15.04 11.60
CA LEU A 16 15.03 -16.08 11.68
C LEU A 16 14.22 -15.98 12.98
N LEU A 17 14.90 -15.76 14.12
CA LEU A 17 14.25 -15.63 15.41
C LEU A 17 13.37 -14.38 15.45
N SER A 18 13.85 -13.28 14.88
CA SER A 18 13.10 -12.02 14.79
C SER A 18 11.87 -12.12 13.90
N CYS A 19 11.97 -12.85 12.78
CA CYS A 19 10.82 -13.15 11.92
C CYS A 19 9.78 -14.01 12.65
N LEU A 20 10.21 -15.08 13.33
CA LEU A 20 9.30 -15.94 14.09
C LEU A 20 8.61 -15.18 15.24
N ALA A 21 9.35 -14.34 15.96
CA ALA A 21 8.79 -13.51 17.02
C ALA A 21 7.76 -12.50 16.49
N ALA A 22 8.01 -11.89 15.33
CA ALA A 22 7.07 -11.00 14.68
C ALA A 22 5.78 -11.71 14.23
N VAL A 23 5.90 -12.91 13.65
CA VAL A 23 4.76 -13.75 13.25
C VAL A 23 3.96 -14.19 14.47
N ALA A 24 4.63 -14.65 15.53
CA ALA A 24 3.97 -15.03 16.78
C ALA A 24 3.22 -13.85 17.42
N ALA A 25 3.84 -12.67 17.48
CA ALA A 25 3.20 -11.46 18.00
C ALA A 25 1.97 -11.05 17.17
N GLN A 26 2.04 -11.25 15.86
CA GLN A 26 0.90 -10.97 14.97
C GLN A 26 -0.22 -11.98 15.16
N ALA A 27 0.10 -13.28 15.29
CA ALA A 27 -0.87 -14.34 15.57
C ALA A 27 -1.57 -14.11 16.92
N VAL A 28 -0.83 -13.76 17.97
CA VAL A 28 -1.38 -13.42 19.29
C VAL A 28 -2.28 -12.17 19.20
N GLY A 29 -1.85 -11.12 18.48
CA GLY A 29 -2.67 -9.94 18.27
C GLY A 29 -3.99 -10.25 17.57
N ILE A 30 -3.94 -11.05 16.50
CA ILE A 30 -5.15 -11.50 15.77
C ILE A 30 -6.06 -12.33 16.71
N ALA A 31 -5.47 -13.25 17.47
CA ALA A 31 -6.25 -14.07 18.41
C ALA A 31 -6.95 -13.22 19.49
N LEU A 32 -6.22 -12.29 20.12
CA LEU A 32 -6.78 -11.46 21.18
C LEU A 32 -7.88 -10.50 20.68
N PHE A 33 -7.66 -9.83 19.55
CA PHE A 33 -8.61 -8.83 19.05
C PHE A 33 -9.78 -9.45 18.28
N ASN A 34 -9.57 -10.54 17.53
CA ASN A 34 -10.63 -11.15 16.73
C ASN A 34 -11.51 -12.12 17.55
N LEU A 35 -10.97 -12.76 18.60
CA LEU A 35 -11.80 -13.61 19.47
C LEU A 35 -12.88 -12.80 20.18
N ASP A 36 -12.56 -11.61 20.68
CA ASP A 36 -13.55 -10.73 21.29
C ASP A 36 -14.64 -10.30 20.31
N VAL A 37 -14.27 -10.02 19.06
CA VAL A 37 -15.24 -9.67 18.00
C VAL A 37 -16.09 -10.88 17.61
N ILE A 38 -15.49 -12.07 17.52
CA ILE A 38 -16.23 -13.32 17.21
C ILE A 38 -17.20 -13.66 18.33
N HIS A 39 -16.85 -13.45 19.60
CA HIS A 39 -17.75 -13.66 20.73
C HIS A 39 -18.87 -12.62 20.83
N ALA A 40 -18.65 -11.41 20.31
CA ALA A 40 -19.65 -10.35 20.26
C ALA A 40 -20.66 -10.51 19.10
N LEU A 41 -20.33 -11.35 18.09
CA LEU A 41 -21.27 -11.65 17.01
C LEU A 41 -22.40 -12.55 17.53
N PRO A 42 -23.69 -12.27 17.18
CA PRO A 42 -24.80 -13.16 17.50
C PRO A 42 -24.48 -14.56 16.95
N ALA A 43 -24.73 -15.57 17.74
CA ALA A 43 -24.37 -16.96 17.49
C ALA A 43 -24.60 -17.35 16.03
N VAL A 44 -23.52 -17.46 15.28
CA VAL A 44 -23.54 -17.98 13.91
C VAL A 44 -23.90 -19.48 14.06
N ASP A 45 -25.07 -19.85 13.58
CA ASP A 45 -25.55 -21.24 13.58
C ASP A 45 -24.65 -22.04 12.61
N TRP A 46 -23.61 -22.64 13.16
CA TRP A 46 -22.57 -23.38 12.39
C TRP A 46 -23.15 -24.66 11.76
N ASP A 47 -24.32 -25.08 12.18
CA ASP A 47 -24.90 -26.39 11.83
C ASP A 47 -25.77 -26.37 10.57
N LYS A 48 -26.14 -25.19 10.03
CA LYS A 48 -27.02 -25.07 8.86
C LYS A 48 -26.32 -24.55 7.59
N GLY A 49 -25.00 -24.39 7.63
CA GLY A 49 -24.23 -24.02 6.46
C GLY A 49 -24.10 -25.18 5.48
N GLU A 50 -25.03 -25.28 4.49
CA GLU A 50 -24.66 -26.01 3.26
C GLU A 50 -23.22 -25.66 2.90
N ARG A 51 -22.40 -26.68 2.58
CA ARG A 51 -20.98 -26.56 2.24
C ARG A 51 -20.76 -25.66 1.03
N LYS A 52 -21.01 -24.36 1.19
CA LYS A 52 -20.71 -23.31 0.21
C LYS A 52 -19.23 -22.89 0.26
N THR A 53 -18.44 -23.58 1.11
CA THR A 53 -17.01 -23.33 1.30
C THR A 53 -16.23 -23.34 -0.02
N GLY A 54 -16.56 -24.25 -0.94
CA GLY A 54 -15.92 -24.31 -2.25
C GLY A 54 -16.24 -23.10 -3.15
N ARG A 55 -17.47 -22.59 -3.09
CA ARG A 55 -17.86 -21.38 -3.84
C ARG A 55 -17.20 -20.14 -3.23
N LEU A 56 -17.19 -20.05 -1.92
CA LEU A 56 -16.52 -18.97 -1.19
C LEU A 56 -15.03 -18.97 -1.50
N PHE A 57 -14.37 -20.13 -1.39
CA PHE A 57 -12.95 -20.27 -1.72
C PHE A 57 -12.65 -19.84 -3.15
N ARG A 58 -13.47 -20.26 -4.12
CA ARG A 58 -13.28 -19.88 -5.53
C ARG A 58 -13.43 -18.37 -5.75
N SER A 59 -14.41 -17.73 -5.13
CA SER A 59 -14.59 -16.28 -5.20
C SER A 59 -13.44 -15.52 -4.52
N THR A 60 -13.00 -16.00 -3.36
CA THR A 60 -11.88 -15.40 -2.61
C THR A 60 -10.54 -15.62 -3.32
N LEU A 61 -10.36 -16.72 -4.05
CA LEU A 61 -9.15 -17.01 -4.79
C LEU A 61 -8.88 -15.95 -5.89
N PHE A 62 -9.90 -15.52 -6.60
CA PHE A 62 -9.75 -14.45 -7.59
C PHE A 62 -9.36 -13.11 -6.94
N LEU A 63 -9.96 -12.77 -5.81
CA LEU A 63 -9.58 -11.59 -5.03
C LEU A 63 -8.14 -11.70 -4.52
N PHE A 64 -7.75 -12.87 -4.04
CA PHE A 64 -6.37 -13.13 -3.59
C PHE A 64 -5.36 -12.95 -4.74
N ILE A 65 -5.62 -13.55 -5.90
CA ILE A 65 -4.76 -13.41 -7.09
C ILE A 65 -4.68 -11.94 -7.51
N SER A 66 -5.80 -11.23 -7.52
CA SER A 66 -5.84 -9.80 -7.86
C SER A 66 -5.00 -8.96 -6.89
N ALA A 67 -5.15 -9.18 -5.58
CA ALA A 67 -4.36 -8.48 -4.56
C ALA A 67 -2.85 -8.82 -4.65
N PHE A 68 -2.53 -10.09 -4.96
CA PHE A 68 -1.16 -10.50 -5.18
C PHE A 68 -0.54 -9.84 -6.41
N LEU A 69 -1.28 -9.79 -7.52
CA LEU A 69 -0.84 -9.11 -8.75
C LEU A 69 -0.66 -7.61 -8.53
N ASP A 70 -1.56 -6.97 -7.79
CA ASP A 70 -1.46 -5.56 -7.44
C ASP A 70 -0.17 -5.27 -6.66
N PHE A 71 0.10 -6.06 -5.63
CA PHE A 71 1.36 -5.98 -4.88
C PHE A 71 2.59 -6.24 -5.76
N TYR A 72 2.51 -7.23 -6.67
CA TYR A 72 3.59 -7.53 -7.59
C TYR A 72 3.86 -6.38 -8.57
N VAL A 73 2.82 -5.78 -9.15
CA VAL A 73 2.93 -4.62 -10.06
C VAL A 73 3.57 -3.44 -9.34
N PHE A 74 3.15 -3.15 -8.09
CA PHE A 74 3.75 -2.10 -7.27
C PHE A 74 5.24 -2.33 -7.01
N SER A 75 5.65 -3.57 -6.81
CA SER A 75 7.03 -3.95 -6.49
C SER A 75 7.87 -4.31 -7.73
N ALA A 76 7.26 -4.44 -8.91
CA ALA A 76 7.90 -4.94 -10.13
C ALA A 76 9.14 -4.14 -10.55
N ALA A 77 9.08 -2.80 -10.43
CA ALA A 77 10.21 -1.94 -10.75
C ALA A 77 11.41 -2.22 -9.84
N LYS A 78 11.17 -2.45 -8.54
CA LYS A 78 12.20 -2.83 -7.57
C LYS A 78 12.85 -4.15 -7.94
N TYR A 79 12.04 -5.18 -8.22
CA TYR A 79 12.56 -6.51 -8.62
C TYR A 79 13.36 -6.46 -9.92
N ALA A 80 12.93 -5.64 -10.89
CA ALA A 80 13.65 -5.48 -12.15
C ALA A 80 15.02 -4.82 -11.95
N ILE A 81 15.12 -3.85 -11.05
CA ILE A 81 16.39 -3.18 -10.70
C ILE A 81 17.30 -4.13 -9.92
N ASP A 82 16.78 -4.84 -8.93
CA ASP A 82 17.54 -5.82 -8.15
C ASP A 82 18.11 -6.94 -9.04
N ALA A 83 17.36 -7.36 -10.07
CA ALA A 83 17.78 -8.46 -10.97
C ALA A 83 18.79 -8.01 -12.04
N ARG A 84 18.82 -6.74 -12.44
CA ARG A 84 19.59 -6.27 -13.60
C ARG A 84 20.67 -5.22 -13.28
N MET A 85 20.62 -4.64 -12.10
CA MET A 85 21.53 -3.59 -11.67
C MET A 85 22.27 -4.01 -10.40
N ASN A 86 23.23 -3.20 -9.97
CA ASN A 86 24.01 -3.47 -8.75
C ASN A 86 23.22 -3.07 -7.50
N ASN A 87 23.66 -3.58 -6.34
CA ASN A 87 23.03 -3.31 -5.04
C ASN A 87 22.96 -1.81 -4.69
N ALA A 88 23.93 -1.01 -5.18
CA ALA A 88 23.92 0.44 -4.95
C ALA A 88 22.74 1.11 -5.69
N ALA A 89 22.49 0.73 -6.95
CA ALA A 89 21.36 1.27 -7.73
C ALA A 89 20.01 0.88 -7.11
N SER A 90 19.88 -0.34 -6.59
CA SER A 90 18.71 -0.78 -5.85
C SER A 90 18.51 0.06 -4.58
N GLY A 91 19.58 0.35 -3.85
CA GLY A 91 19.54 1.25 -2.69
C GLY A 91 19.03 2.65 -3.03
N TYR A 92 19.57 3.27 -4.08
CA TYR A 92 19.11 4.60 -4.55
C TYR A 92 17.64 4.57 -4.98
N PHE A 93 17.23 3.54 -5.72
CA PHE A 93 15.83 3.40 -6.14
C PHE A 93 14.89 3.29 -4.96
N ASN A 94 15.20 2.47 -3.96
CA ASN A 94 14.38 2.33 -2.76
C ASN A 94 14.18 3.67 -2.02
N LEU A 95 15.23 4.50 -1.93
CA LEU A 95 15.15 5.80 -1.30
C LEU A 95 14.27 6.78 -2.09
N ILE A 96 14.44 6.82 -3.41
CA ILE A 96 13.65 7.68 -4.30
C ILE A 96 12.18 7.21 -4.36
N PHE A 97 11.94 5.92 -4.20
CA PHE A 97 10.60 5.33 -4.21
C PHE A 97 9.83 5.55 -2.89
N MET A 98 10.52 5.82 -1.79
CA MET A 98 9.90 5.97 -0.47
C MET A 98 8.78 7.04 -0.42
N PRO A 99 8.93 8.26 -1.00
CA PRO A 99 7.87 9.25 -1.06
C PRO A 99 6.63 8.81 -1.83
N THR A 100 6.79 7.93 -2.83
CA THR A 100 5.66 7.37 -3.59
C THR A 100 4.76 6.50 -2.71
N SER A 101 5.35 5.76 -1.78
CA SER A 101 4.61 4.97 -0.78
C SER A 101 3.76 5.87 0.12
N VAL A 102 4.23 7.08 0.44
CA VAL A 102 3.47 8.08 1.21
C VAL A 102 2.26 8.57 0.39
N ILE A 103 2.44 8.86 -0.91
CA ILE A 103 1.34 9.27 -1.80
C ILE A 103 0.27 8.18 -1.86
N TYR A 104 0.68 6.93 -2.03
CA TYR A 104 -0.24 5.79 -2.01
C TYR A 104 -0.98 5.65 -0.67
N MET A 105 -0.28 5.82 0.44
CA MET A 105 -0.89 5.79 1.78
C MET A 105 -1.93 6.90 1.96
N VAL A 106 -1.62 8.13 1.55
CA VAL A 106 -2.54 9.28 1.61
C VAL A 106 -3.76 9.02 0.71
N ALA A 107 -3.57 8.53 -0.51
CA ALA A 107 -4.67 8.17 -1.40
C ALA A 107 -5.61 7.13 -0.78
N ASN A 108 -5.07 6.10 -0.13
CA ASN A 108 -5.89 5.11 0.60
C ASN A 108 -6.66 5.71 1.77
N PHE A 109 -6.07 6.68 2.51
CA PHE A 109 -6.80 7.41 3.55
C PHE A 109 -7.97 8.23 2.98
N VAL A 110 -7.81 8.78 1.78
CA VAL A 110 -8.91 9.50 1.09
C VAL A 110 -9.98 8.51 0.63
N ILE A 111 -9.61 7.39 0.02
CA ILE A 111 -10.55 6.44 -0.56
C ILE A 111 -11.40 5.73 0.51
N ARG A 112 -10.78 5.28 1.61
CA ARG A 112 -11.44 4.43 2.63
C ARG A 112 -12.75 4.98 3.20
N PRO A 113 -12.86 6.25 3.61
CA PRO A 113 -14.12 6.81 4.12
C PRO A 113 -15.26 6.78 3.11
N PHE A 114 -14.94 6.87 1.83
CA PHE A 114 -15.95 6.90 0.76
C PHE A 114 -16.40 5.52 0.30
N LEU A 115 -15.67 4.44 0.64
CA LEU A 115 -16.02 3.07 0.22
C LEU A 115 -17.42 2.68 0.68
N THR A 116 -17.77 2.94 1.94
CA THR A 116 -19.10 2.63 2.48
C THR A 116 -20.18 3.36 1.69
N ARG A 117 -19.99 4.66 1.44
CA ARG A 117 -20.93 5.47 0.67
C ARG A 117 -21.07 5.00 -0.77
N LEU A 118 -19.97 4.62 -1.42
CA LEU A 118 -19.99 4.05 -2.77
C LEU A 118 -20.77 2.72 -2.78
N THR A 119 -20.56 1.86 -1.79
CA THR A 119 -21.28 0.59 -1.65
C THR A 119 -22.79 0.81 -1.44
N ASP A 120 -23.17 1.77 -0.60
CA ASP A 120 -24.57 2.11 -0.37
C ASP A 120 -25.27 2.63 -1.63
N LEU A 121 -24.60 3.52 -2.37
CA LEU A 121 -25.11 4.05 -3.65
C LEU A 121 -25.27 2.95 -4.70
N TRP A 122 -24.31 2.03 -4.79
CA TRP A 122 -24.37 0.89 -5.71
C TRP A 122 -25.52 -0.05 -5.35
N THR A 123 -25.64 -0.40 -4.06
CA THR A 123 -26.73 -1.28 -3.57
C THR A 123 -28.10 -0.63 -3.72
N GLY A 124 -28.17 0.70 -3.54
CA GLY A 124 -29.37 1.51 -3.75
C GLY A 124 -29.74 1.73 -5.23
N LYS A 125 -28.89 1.24 -6.18
CA LYS A 125 -29.04 1.41 -7.63
C LYS A 125 -29.05 2.87 -8.11
N ASP A 126 -28.48 3.77 -7.31
CA ASP A 126 -28.32 5.19 -7.68
C ASP A 126 -26.99 5.38 -8.44
N TYR A 127 -26.96 4.92 -9.69
CA TYR A 127 -25.76 4.91 -10.52
C TYR A 127 -25.28 6.32 -10.90
N ASP A 128 -26.17 7.30 -10.95
CA ASP A 128 -25.80 8.68 -11.27
C ASP A 128 -25.04 9.32 -10.11
N CYS A 129 -25.51 9.15 -8.89
CA CYS A 129 -24.79 9.61 -7.69
C CYS A 129 -23.48 8.81 -7.48
N PHE A 130 -23.48 7.50 -7.75
CA PHE A 130 -22.28 6.68 -7.69
C PHE A 130 -21.17 7.20 -8.62
N LYS A 131 -21.52 7.44 -9.90
CA LYS A 131 -20.58 7.98 -10.89
C LYS A 131 -20.05 9.36 -10.50
N LYS A 132 -20.93 10.23 -9.99
CA LYS A 132 -20.56 11.56 -9.56
C LYS A 132 -19.59 11.52 -8.38
N GLU A 133 -19.85 10.67 -7.38
CA GLU A 133 -19.00 10.48 -6.22
C GLU A 133 -17.64 9.89 -6.62
N LEU A 134 -17.63 8.87 -7.49
CA LEU A 134 -16.40 8.27 -8.01
C LEU A 134 -15.53 9.30 -8.74
N MET A 135 -16.14 10.14 -9.59
CA MET A 135 -15.41 11.22 -10.26
C MET A 135 -14.89 12.26 -9.28
N HIS A 136 -15.65 12.57 -8.22
CA HIS A 136 -15.21 13.52 -7.18
C HIS A 136 -13.97 13.00 -6.45
N ILE A 137 -13.97 11.74 -6.02
CA ILE A 137 -12.81 11.10 -5.38
C ILE A 137 -11.62 11.07 -6.35
N GLY A 138 -11.86 10.70 -7.61
CA GLY A 138 -10.84 10.72 -8.65
C GLY A 138 -10.21 12.10 -8.85
N ALA A 139 -11.03 13.16 -8.84
CA ALA A 139 -10.56 14.53 -8.94
C ALA A 139 -9.70 14.95 -7.73
N ILE A 140 -10.07 14.52 -6.52
CA ILE A 140 -9.26 14.76 -5.31
C ILE A 140 -7.89 14.08 -5.44
N ILE A 141 -7.86 12.81 -5.85
CA ILE A 141 -6.60 12.04 -6.03
C ILE A 141 -5.74 12.70 -7.12
N LEU A 142 -6.35 13.11 -8.22
CA LEU A 142 -5.65 13.80 -9.30
C LEU A 142 -5.09 15.15 -8.82
N GLY A 143 -5.86 15.92 -8.07
CA GLY A 143 -5.40 17.16 -7.45
C GLY A 143 -4.23 16.96 -6.50
N LEU A 144 -4.30 15.92 -5.64
CA LEU A 144 -3.20 15.53 -4.76
C LEU A 144 -1.96 15.10 -5.56
N THR A 145 -2.15 14.39 -6.66
CA THR A 145 -1.05 13.98 -7.55
C THR A 145 -0.35 15.19 -8.19
N VAL A 146 -1.12 16.13 -8.73
CA VAL A 146 -0.58 17.37 -9.30
C VAL A 146 0.17 18.18 -8.25
N LEU A 147 -0.40 18.29 -7.05
CA LEU A 147 0.24 18.97 -5.93
C LEU A 147 1.56 18.28 -5.52
N ALA A 148 1.55 16.94 -5.43
CA ALA A 148 2.74 16.15 -5.08
C ALA A 148 3.83 16.29 -6.15
N VAL A 149 3.49 16.23 -7.44
CA VAL A 149 4.42 16.44 -8.54
C VAL A 149 4.98 17.87 -8.55
N GLY A 150 4.11 18.87 -8.35
CA GLY A 150 4.51 20.28 -8.23
C GLY A 150 5.44 20.53 -7.05
N ALA A 151 5.09 19.99 -5.87
CA ALA A 151 5.95 20.04 -4.70
C ALA A 151 7.31 19.35 -4.93
N THR A 152 7.30 18.20 -5.60
CA THR A 152 8.53 17.48 -5.96
C THR A 152 9.37 18.27 -6.96
N ALA A 153 8.76 18.95 -7.93
CA ALA A 153 9.47 19.77 -8.90
C ALA A 153 10.18 20.96 -8.22
N VAL A 154 9.56 21.57 -7.22
CA VAL A 154 10.09 22.73 -6.50
C VAL A 154 11.05 22.32 -5.37
N LEU A 155 10.64 21.39 -4.54
CA LEU A 155 11.34 21.02 -3.30
C LEU A 155 12.16 19.73 -3.43
N GLY A 156 11.97 18.95 -4.50
CA GLY A 156 12.54 17.60 -4.62
C GLY A 156 14.06 17.57 -4.54
N ARG A 157 14.75 18.55 -5.13
CA ARG A 157 16.21 18.66 -5.02
C ARG A 157 16.67 18.89 -3.58
N TRP A 158 15.94 19.74 -2.85
CA TRP A 158 16.22 20.01 -1.45
C TRP A 158 15.94 18.78 -0.58
N VAL A 159 14.83 18.08 -0.81
CA VAL A 159 14.47 16.83 -0.12
C VAL A 159 15.55 15.76 -0.35
N LEU A 160 15.99 15.55 -1.60
CA LEU A 160 17.04 14.60 -1.92
C LEU A 160 18.36 14.98 -1.26
N SER A 161 18.73 16.26 -1.24
CA SER A 161 19.94 16.75 -0.57
C SER A 161 19.88 16.54 0.95
N VAL A 162 18.74 16.77 1.58
CA VAL A 162 18.55 16.47 3.01
C VAL A 162 18.64 14.97 3.28
N MET A 163 18.09 14.14 2.40
CA MET A 163 18.21 12.68 2.51
C MET A 163 19.67 12.23 2.39
N GLU A 164 20.45 12.80 1.46
CA GLU A 164 21.90 12.55 1.34
C GLU A 164 22.63 12.89 2.65
N MET A 165 22.32 14.04 3.23
CA MET A 165 22.93 14.48 4.51
C MET A 165 22.63 13.54 5.66
N ILE A 166 21.41 12.99 5.74
CA ILE A 166 20.99 12.05 6.78
C ILE A 166 21.63 10.67 6.60
N LEU A 167 21.79 10.22 5.34
CA LEU A 167 22.34 8.90 5.02
C LEU A 167 23.87 8.82 5.08
N GLY A 168 24.56 9.97 5.08
CA GLY A 168 26.00 10.06 5.23
C GLY A 168 26.82 10.00 3.94
N SER A 169 28.14 10.00 4.06
CA SER A 169 29.13 10.24 3.00
C SER A 169 29.10 9.27 1.79
N GLY A 170 28.39 8.13 1.90
CA GLY A 170 28.28 7.19 0.77
C GLY A 170 27.32 7.63 -0.34
N TYR A 171 26.49 8.64 -0.10
CA TYR A 171 25.40 9.07 -0.98
C TYR A 171 25.57 10.48 -1.54
N GLU A 172 26.63 11.18 -1.18
CA GLU A 172 26.88 12.58 -1.55
C GLU A 172 26.82 12.83 -3.06
N GLY A 173 25.92 13.74 -3.50
CA GLY A 173 25.74 14.18 -4.88
C GLY A 173 25.11 13.15 -5.82
N ARG A 174 24.81 11.93 -5.35
CA ARG A 174 24.32 10.84 -6.19
C ARG A 174 22.80 10.78 -6.26
N LEU A 175 22.09 11.05 -5.17
CA LEU A 175 20.62 11.06 -5.12
C LEU A 175 20.05 12.24 -5.92
N VAL A 176 20.65 13.40 -5.83
CA VAL A 176 20.23 14.60 -6.56
C VAL A 176 20.33 14.41 -8.09
N SER A 177 21.27 13.59 -8.59
CA SER A 177 21.36 13.28 -10.02
C SER A 177 20.16 12.50 -10.54
N TYR A 178 19.43 11.78 -9.67
CA TYR A 178 18.20 11.06 -10.00
C TYR A 178 16.92 11.90 -9.87
N PHE A 179 17.02 13.21 -9.74
CA PHE A 179 15.87 14.12 -9.58
C PHE A 179 14.82 13.94 -10.68
N GLY A 180 15.21 13.75 -11.94
CA GLY A 180 14.27 13.47 -13.03
C GLY A 180 13.50 12.16 -12.84
N ALA A 181 14.18 11.10 -12.42
CA ALA A 181 13.55 9.82 -12.09
C ALA A 181 12.59 9.96 -10.91
N PHE A 182 12.93 10.78 -9.92
CA PHE A 182 12.07 11.04 -8.76
C PHE A 182 10.73 11.66 -9.17
N ILE A 183 10.70 12.65 -10.07
CA ILE A 183 9.45 13.24 -10.58
C ILE A 183 8.59 12.18 -11.29
N ILE A 184 9.22 11.35 -12.14
CA ILE A 184 8.51 10.29 -12.89
C ILE A 184 7.90 9.26 -11.93
N ILE A 185 8.64 8.87 -10.89
CA ILE A 185 8.19 7.91 -9.88
C ILE A 185 7.00 8.48 -9.07
N VAL A 186 7.05 9.74 -8.67
CA VAL A 186 5.96 10.43 -7.96
C VAL A 186 4.71 10.49 -8.84
N LEU A 187 4.86 10.83 -10.11
CA LEU A 187 3.76 10.84 -11.08
C LEU A 187 3.18 9.42 -11.27
N GLY A 188 4.04 8.41 -11.37
CA GLY A 188 3.63 7.00 -11.43
C GLY A 188 2.83 6.57 -10.19
N GLY A 189 3.23 7.03 -9.00
CA GLY A 189 2.49 6.79 -7.76
C GLY A 189 1.08 7.38 -7.76
N GLY A 190 0.89 8.55 -8.36
CA GLY A 190 -0.43 9.15 -8.54
C GLY A 190 -1.32 8.36 -9.50
N PHE A 191 -0.78 7.90 -10.63
CA PHE A 191 -1.52 7.02 -11.55
C PHE A 191 -1.88 5.69 -10.90
N TYR A 192 -0.98 5.13 -10.10
CA TYR A 192 -1.27 3.91 -9.34
C TYR A 192 -2.39 4.12 -8.30
N ALA A 193 -2.43 5.27 -7.65
CA ALA A 193 -3.52 5.62 -6.74
C ALA A 193 -4.88 5.73 -7.45
N LEU A 194 -4.92 6.28 -8.67
CA LEU A 194 -6.12 6.30 -9.51
C LEU A 194 -6.54 4.90 -9.95
N ALA A 195 -5.59 4.05 -10.34
CA ALA A 195 -5.86 2.65 -10.68
C ALA A 195 -6.46 1.90 -9.50
N ASN A 196 -5.95 2.15 -8.28
CA ASN A 196 -6.49 1.56 -7.05
C ASN A 196 -7.93 2.01 -6.77
N LEU A 197 -8.28 3.28 -7.03
CA LEU A 197 -9.66 3.75 -6.95
C LEU A 197 -10.58 2.98 -7.92
N MET A 198 -10.14 2.79 -9.17
CA MET A 198 -10.89 2.00 -10.16
C MET A 198 -11.05 0.54 -9.74
N TYR A 199 -10.00 -0.04 -9.15
CA TYR A 199 -10.07 -1.39 -8.58
C TYR A 199 -11.16 -1.50 -7.52
N TYR A 200 -11.21 -0.58 -6.56
CA TYR A 200 -12.28 -0.57 -5.55
C TYR A 200 -13.67 -0.40 -6.17
N ALA A 201 -13.82 0.46 -7.18
CA ALA A 201 -15.09 0.65 -7.88
C ALA A 201 -15.56 -0.61 -8.63
N LEU A 202 -14.64 -1.49 -9.06
CA LEU A 202 -14.97 -2.76 -9.72
C LEU A 202 -15.29 -3.89 -8.73
N VAL A 203 -14.80 -3.80 -7.49
CA VAL A 203 -15.01 -4.82 -6.46
C VAL A 203 -16.33 -4.59 -5.71
N ILE A 204 -16.86 -3.36 -5.68
CA ILE A 204 -18.17 -3.00 -5.13
C ILE A 204 -19.30 -3.47 -6.06
#